data_e888cd1814d7e797a0df1a2a3fceaa65
#
_entry.id   e888cd1814d7e797a0df1a2a3fceaa65
#
_cell.length_a   1.000
_cell.length_b   1.000
_cell.length_c   1.000
_cell.angle_alpha   90.00
_cell.angle_beta   90.00
_cell.angle_gamma   90.00
#
_symmetry.space_group_name_H-M   'P 1'
#
loop_
_entity.id
_entity.type
_entity.pdbx_description
1 polymer ?
#
loop_
_entity_poly.entity_id
_entity_poly.type
_entity_poly.pdbx_seq_one_letter_code
_entity_poly.pdbx_strand_id
1 'polypeptide(L)'
;DWVWFKLDKRNIKSIGKSFGNPRFSTFPSIGTLEYIYYEFFRKIHWISFLDYLEYNKFHSLQTLEREFGYKPYPYKHYESIFTRFYQGYILPNKFKVDKRRVHLGTLVVSKQMTREQAISGLKGIPYPSERYLESDKLYFTKKMGWTLEQLQDYIDRPSKNHMDYPSERFLWDWFVKQYKTFNLNRLNF
;
A
#
# COMPACT_ATOMS: atom_id res chain seq x y z
N ASP A 1 0.35 10.37 7.61
CA ASP A 1 0.25 8.89 7.61
C ASP A 1 0.72 8.30 6.29
N TRP A 2 1.49 7.23 6.34
CA TRP A 2 1.91 6.49 5.15
C TRP A 2 0.90 5.41 4.76
N VAL A 3 0.04 4.99 5.69
CA VAL A 3 -1.09 4.10 5.46
C VAL A 3 -2.38 4.88 5.65
N TRP A 4 -3.18 4.94 4.61
CA TRP A 4 -4.46 5.62 4.61
C TRP A 4 -5.60 4.61 4.75
N PHE A 5 -6.55 4.88 5.65
CA PHE A 5 -7.71 4.01 5.81
C PHE A 5 -8.64 4.12 4.61
N LYS A 6 -8.83 3.03 3.89
CA LYS A 6 -9.50 3.02 2.58
C LYS A 6 -11.01 2.83 2.64
N LEU A 7 -11.54 2.31 3.77
CA LEU A 7 -12.98 2.14 3.98
C LEU A 7 -13.61 3.40 4.58
N ASP A 8 -13.26 4.55 4.02
CA ASP A 8 -13.71 5.86 4.47
C ASP A 8 -14.14 6.70 3.26
N LYS A 9 -15.36 6.45 2.82
CA LYS A 9 -15.97 7.15 1.68
C LYS A 9 -16.03 8.67 1.88
N ARG A 10 -16.28 9.12 3.12
CA ARG A 10 -16.34 10.54 3.47
C ARG A 10 -14.99 11.21 3.28
N ASN A 11 -13.92 10.56 3.73
CA ASN A 11 -12.55 11.05 3.62
C ASN A 11 -12.12 11.11 2.15
N ILE A 12 -12.31 10.04 1.39
CA ILE A 12 -12.01 10.00 -0.06
C ILE A 12 -12.71 11.14 -0.80
N LYS A 13 -14.00 11.35 -0.55
CA LYS A 13 -14.78 12.42 -1.19
C LYS A 13 -14.31 13.81 -0.77
N SER A 14 -13.89 14.00 0.49
CA SER A 14 -13.41 15.30 0.98
C SER A 14 -12.07 15.68 0.33
N ILE A 15 -11.13 14.72 0.24
CA ILE A 15 -9.86 14.92 -0.44
C ILE A 15 -10.09 15.25 -1.92
N GLY A 16 -10.95 14.49 -2.58
CA GLY A 16 -11.27 14.74 -3.98
C GLY A 16 -11.87 16.10 -4.24
N LYS A 17 -12.75 16.60 -3.35
CA LYS A 17 -13.30 17.96 -3.44
C LYS A 17 -12.22 19.03 -3.24
N SER A 18 -11.24 18.77 -2.37
CA SER A 18 -10.19 19.76 -2.06
C SER A 18 -9.12 19.86 -3.13
N PHE A 19 -8.79 18.75 -3.81
CA PHE A 19 -7.61 18.67 -4.70
C PHE A 19 -7.91 18.18 -6.11
N GLY A 20 -9.13 17.78 -6.40
CA GLY A 20 -9.50 17.17 -7.67
C GLY A 20 -10.82 17.63 -8.24
N ASN A 21 -11.36 16.82 -9.14
CA ASN A 21 -12.70 17.04 -9.65
C ASN A 21 -13.75 16.57 -8.63
N PRO A 22 -14.71 17.40 -8.22
CA PRO A 22 -15.75 17.04 -7.26
C PRO A 22 -16.73 15.96 -7.75
N ARG A 23 -16.68 15.58 -9.02
CA ARG A 23 -17.56 14.55 -9.61
C ARG A 23 -16.96 13.16 -9.44
N PHE A 24 -17.26 12.52 -8.30
CA PHE A 24 -16.87 11.13 -8.01
C PHE A 24 -17.98 10.11 -8.32
N SER A 25 -18.80 10.35 -9.32
CA SER A 25 -19.95 9.48 -9.62
C SER A 25 -19.57 8.06 -10.04
N THR A 26 -18.42 7.91 -10.69
CA THR A 26 -17.95 6.62 -11.21
C THR A 26 -16.84 5.99 -10.35
N PHE A 27 -16.28 6.71 -9.37
CA PHE A 27 -15.23 6.19 -8.51
C PHE A 27 -15.84 5.29 -7.42
N PRO A 28 -15.54 3.98 -7.40
CA PRO A 28 -16.06 3.08 -6.39
C PRO A 28 -15.46 3.43 -5.03
N SER A 29 -16.31 3.79 -4.08
CA SER A 29 -15.91 4.06 -2.70
C SER A 29 -16.95 3.50 -1.76
N ILE A 30 -16.48 2.90 -0.66
CA ILE A 30 -17.31 2.28 0.36
C ILE A 30 -17.01 2.92 1.71
N GLY A 31 -18.03 3.15 2.51
CA GLY A 31 -17.94 3.62 3.89
C GLY A 31 -18.37 2.54 4.87
N THR A 32 -18.33 2.86 6.16
CA THR A 32 -18.61 1.92 7.25
C THR A 32 -20.01 1.30 7.16
N LEU A 33 -21.06 2.09 6.94
CA LEU A 33 -22.42 1.56 6.86
C LEU A 33 -22.65 0.68 5.63
N GLU A 34 -22.07 1.04 4.50
CA GLU A 34 -22.13 0.22 3.28
C GLU A 34 -21.36 -1.08 3.46
N TYR A 35 -20.19 -1.05 4.13
CA TYR A 35 -19.46 -2.26 4.48
C TYR A 35 -20.29 -3.21 5.33
N ILE A 36 -20.92 -2.70 6.41
CA ILE A 36 -21.81 -3.48 7.28
C ILE A 36 -22.96 -4.08 6.47
N TYR A 37 -23.59 -3.29 5.60
CA TYR A 37 -24.67 -3.76 4.75
C TYR A 37 -24.23 -4.89 3.82
N TYR A 38 -23.11 -4.75 3.12
CA TYR A 38 -22.64 -5.80 2.23
C TYR A 38 -22.19 -7.06 2.96
N GLU A 39 -21.47 -6.92 4.05
CA GLU A 39 -20.94 -8.06 4.82
C GLU A 39 -22.06 -8.86 5.51
N PHE A 40 -22.98 -8.17 6.23
CA PHE A 40 -23.95 -8.85 7.10
C PHE A 40 -25.30 -9.09 6.44
N PHE A 41 -25.78 -8.17 5.61
CA PHE A 41 -27.10 -8.32 4.99
C PHE A 41 -27.02 -8.96 3.59
N ARG A 42 -26.06 -8.53 2.77
CA ARG A 42 -25.86 -9.11 1.45
C ARG A 42 -24.98 -10.35 1.46
N LYS A 43 -24.32 -10.66 2.56
CA LYS A 43 -23.42 -11.81 2.78
C LYS A 43 -22.32 -11.90 1.72
N ILE A 44 -21.75 -10.75 1.33
CA ILE A 44 -20.62 -10.65 0.43
C ILE A 44 -19.36 -10.65 1.29
N HIS A 45 -18.63 -11.76 1.30
CA HIS A 45 -17.45 -11.95 2.12
C HIS A 45 -16.18 -11.85 1.31
N TRP A 46 -15.17 -11.22 1.90
CA TRP A 46 -13.80 -11.25 1.37
C TRP A 46 -13.14 -12.58 1.72
N ILE A 47 -12.62 -13.28 0.73
CA ILE A 47 -11.90 -14.54 0.91
C ILE A 47 -10.49 -14.40 0.38
N SER A 48 -9.49 -14.61 1.25
CA SER A 48 -8.07 -14.72 0.88
C SER A 48 -7.79 -16.13 0.39
N PHE A 49 -8.09 -16.46 -0.86
CA PHE A 49 -8.05 -17.83 -1.34
C PHE A 49 -6.65 -18.48 -1.26
N LEU A 50 -5.58 -17.69 -1.29
CA LEU A 50 -4.21 -18.19 -1.11
C LEU A 50 -3.94 -18.78 0.29
N ASP A 51 -4.77 -18.44 1.29
CA ASP A 51 -4.66 -19.02 2.64
C ASP A 51 -5.07 -20.49 2.66
N TYR A 52 -5.78 -20.95 1.63
CA TYR A 52 -6.21 -22.35 1.46
C TYR A 52 -5.29 -23.16 0.55
N LEU A 53 -4.21 -22.58 0.04
CA LEU A 53 -3.26 -23.21 -0.88
C LEU A 53 -1.85 -23.17 -0.31
N GLU A 54 -1.08 -24.22 -0.57
CA GLU A 54 0.37 -24.18 -0.35
C GLU A 54 1.01 -23.25 -1.39
N TYR A 55 1.18 -21.99 -1.00
CA TYR A 55 1.77 -20.96 -1.86
C TYR A 55 3.24 -20.72 -1.51
N ASN A 56 4.12 -20.98 -2.47
CA ASN A 56 5.53 -20.58 -2.41
C ASN A 56 5.83 -19.60 -3.53
N LYS A 57 6.24 -18.38 -3.17
CA LYS A 57 6.51 -17.29 -4.11
C LYS A 57 7.57 -17.67 -5.16
N PHE A 58 8.67 -18.30 -4.73
CA PHE A 58 9.79 -18.61 -5.62
C PHE A 58 9.43 -19.74 -6.60
N HIS A 59 8.75 -20.77 -6.12
CA HIS A 59 8.26 -21.85 -6.97
C HIS A 59 7.23 -21.33 -7.99
N SER A 60 6.28 -20.51 -7.55
CA SER A 60 5.29 -19.90 -8.44
C SER A 60 5.94 -19.03 -9.51
N LEU A 61 7.01 -18.29 -9.15
CA LEU A 61 7.76 -17.47 -10.09
C LEU A 61 8.43 -18.32 -11.17
N GLN A 62 9.12 -19.41 -10.78
CA GLN A 62 9.75 -20.35 -11.71
C GLN A 62 8.74 -20.99 -12.67
N THR A 63 7.57 -21.36 -12.17
CA THR A 63 6.49 -21.90 -13.01
C THR A 63 6.01 -20.86 -14.03
N LEU A 64 5.80 -19.61 -13.60
CA LEU A 64 5.38 -18.52 -14.50
C LEU A 64 6.45 -18.21 -15.57
N GLU A 65 7.72 -18.22 -15.20
CA GLU A 65 8.83 -18.04 -16.16
C GLU A 65 8.85 -19.14 -17.20
N ARG A 66 8.78 -20.40 -16.75
CA ARG A 66 8.87 -21.57 -17.62
C ARG A 66 7.67 -21.74 -18.54
N GLU A 67 6.46 -21.57 -18.01
CA GLU A 67 5.23 -21.93 -18.74
C GLU A 67 4.62 -20.75 -19.50
N PHE A 68 4.81 -19.52 -19.00
CA PHE A 68 4.17 -18.32 -19.55
C PHE A 68 5.18 -17.27 -20.05
N GLY A 69 6.49 -17.55 -19.97
CA GLY A 69 7.53 -16.61 -20.40
C GLY A 69 7.55 -15.32 -19.58
N TYR A 70 7.05 -15.37 -18.33
CA TYR A 70 7.05 -14.21 -17.44
C TYR A 70 8.47 -13.75 -17.13
N LYS A 71 8.72 -12.45 -17.22
CA LYS A 71 10.00 -11.85 -16.85
C LYS A 71 9.85 -11.18 -15.49
N PRO A 72 10.47 -11.72 -14.41
CA PRO A 72 10.34 -11.17 -13.09
C PRO A 72 11.01 -9.79 -12.98
N TYR A 73 10.40 -8.90 -12.23
CA TYR A 73 11.03 -7.65 -11.84
C TYR A 73 12.05 -7.91 -10.72
N PRO A 74 13.18 -7.17 -10.68
CA PRO A 74 14.20 -7.36 -9.65
C PRO A 74 13.68 -7.08 -8.24
N TYR A 75 12.67 -6.21 -8.13
CA TYR A 75 12.00 -5.87 -6.87
C TYR A 75 10.50 -5.74 -7.06
N LYS A 76 9.74 -5.94 -5.97
CA LYS A 76 8.27 -5.78 -5.99
C LYS A 76 7.89 -4.34 -6.38
N HIS A 77 6.90 -4.20 -7.25
CA HIS A 77 6.35 -2.93 -7.75
C HIS A 77 7.28 -2.14 -8.71
N TYR A 78 8.26 -2.80 -9.32
CA TYR A 78 9.15 -2.17 -10.29
C TYR A 78 8.56 -2.01 -11.70
N GLU A 79 7.37 -2.53 -11.91
CA GLU A 79 6.58 -2.34 -13.14
C GLU A 79 6.14 -0.88 -13.35
N SER A 80 6.02 -0.09 -12.27
CA SER A 80 5.61 1.31 -12.32
C SER A 80 6.69 2.23 -11.74
N ILE A 81 7.16 3.19 -12.54
CA ILE A 81 8.13 4.21 -12.10
C ILE A 81 7.60 4.98 -10.90
N PHE A 82 6.32 5.39 -10.92
CA PHE A 82 5.71 6.09 -9.80
C PHE A 82 5.75 5.25 -8.51
N THR A 83 5.32 3.98 -8.59
CA THR A 83 5.27 3.10 -7.42
C THR A 83 6.67 2.79 -6.89
N ARG A 84 7.65 2.57 -7.78
CA ARG A 84 9.05 2.40 -7.41
C ARG A 84 9.61 3.62 -6.71
N PHE A 85 9.38 4.81 -7.27
CA PHE A 85 9.84 6.07 -6.71
C PHE A 85 9.18 6.37 -5.36
N TYR A 86 7.87 6.16 -5.25
CA TYR A 86 7.15 6.33 -4.00
C TYR A 86 7.70 5.40 -2.91
N GLN A 87 7.86 4.10 -3.20
CA GLN A 87 8.30 3.12 -2.20
C GLN A 87 9.80 3.19 -1.90
N GLY A 88 10.62 3.49 -2.89
CA GLY A 88 12.07 3.51 -2.75
C GLY A 88 12.65 4.86 -2.31
N TYR A 89 11.94 5.97 -2.52
CA TYR A 89 12.42 7.30 -2.16
C TYR A 89 11.48 8.06 -1.23
N ILE A 90 10.21 8.24 -1.59
CA ILE A 90 9.29 9.05 -0.79
C ILE A 90 9.02 8.41 0.57
N LEU A 91 8.68 7.13 0.63
CA LEU A 91 8.40 6.44 1.89
C LEU A 91 9.59 6.46 2.86
N PRO A 92 10.83 6.11 2.46
CA PRO A 92 11.96 6.17 3.38
C PRO A 92 12.31 7.58 3.85
N ASN A 93 12.29 8.56 2.95
CA ASN A 93 12.76 9.90 3.27
C ASN A 93 11.72 10.72 4.04
N LYS A 94 10.45 10.68 3.61
CA LYS A 94 9.37 11.44 4.26
C LYS A 94 8.77 10.73 5.47
N PHE A 95 8.47 9.44 5.35
CA PHE A 95 7.72 8.69 6.36
C PHE A 95 8.60 7.75 7.21
N LYS A 96 9.90 7.66 6.92
CA LYS A 96 10.86 6.77 7.61
C LYS A 96 10.47 5.29 7.54
N VAL A 97 9.79 4.89 6.46
CA VAL A 97 9.31 3.54 6.23
C VAL A 97 10.04 2.86 5.07
N ASP A 98 10.77 1.81 5.35
CA ASP A 98 11.33 0.92 4.31
C ASP A 98 10.41 -0.28 4.10
N LYS A 99 9.70 -0.28 2.99
CA LYS A 99 8.75 -1.33 2.60
C LYS A 99 9.39 -2.72 2.44
N ARG A 100 10.70 -2.79 2.17
CA ARG A 100 11.42 -4.06 2.08
C ARG A 100 11.31 -4.85 3.37
N ARG A 101 11.30 -4.19 4.54
CA ARG A 101 11.14 -4.85 5.85
C ARG A 101 9.85 -5.67 5.94
N VAL A 102 8.75 -5.11 5.47
CA VAL A 102 7.46 -5.82 5.46
C VAL A 102 7.49 -7.01 4.49
N HIS A 103 8.00 -6.81 3.28
CA HIS A 103 8.04 -7.86 2.26
C HIS A 103 8.97 -9.02 2.65
N LEU A 104 10.17 -8.70 3.12
CA LEU A 104 11.14 -9.71 3.56
C LEU A 104 10.68 -10.39 4.85
N GLY A 105 10.09 -9.63 5.79
CA GLY A 105 9.51 -10.19 7.01
C GLY A 105 8.43 -11.24 6.70
N THR A 106 7.57 -10.98 5.73
CA THR A 106 6.56 -11.97 5.29
C THR A 106 7.22 -13.26 4.77
N LEU A 107 8.29 -13.16 3.97
CA LEU A 107 9.00 -14.33 3.48
C LEU A 107 9.69 -15.14 4.59
N VAL A 108 10.21 -14.45 5.62
CA VAL A 108 10.80 -15.12 6.79
C VAL A 108 9.71 -15.84 7.60
N VAL A 109 8.60 -15.18 7.90
CA VAL A 109 7.49 -15.78 8.67
C VAL A 109 6.88 -16.98 7.94
N SER A 110 6.77 -16.90 6.61
CA SER A 110 6.29 -18.02 5.76
C SER A 110 7.38 -19.07 5.46
N LYS A 111 8.55 -19.00 6.09
CA LYS A 111 9.69 -19.94 5.94
C LYS A 111 10.23 -20.05 4.50
N GLN A 112 10.03 -19.04 3.68
CA GLN A 112 10.51 -19.00 2.30
C GLN A 112 11.89 -18.33 2.18
N MET A 113 12.39 -17.72 3.28
CA MET A 113 13.67 -17.01 3.34
C MET A 113 14.22 -17.10 4.78
N THR A 114 15.56 -17.15 4.93
CA THR A 114 16.16 -17.05 6.26
C THR A 114 16.21 -15.59 6.74
N ARG A 115 16.33 -15.39 8.03
CA ARG A 115 16.46 -14.05 8.63
C ARG A 115 17.73 -13.35 8.14
N GLU A 116 18.83 -14.07 8.01
CA GLU A 116 20.13 -13.57 7.55
C GLU A 116 20.04 -13.07 6.10
N GLN A 117 19.37 -13.83 5.24
CA GLN A 117 19.08 -13.42 3.85
C GLN A 117 18.22 -12.14 3.81
N ALA A 118 17.20 -12.06 4.65
CA ALA A 118 16.34 -10.89 4.75
C ALA A 118 17.13 -9.65 5.21
N ILE A 119 17.97 -9.78 6.24
CA ILE A 119 18.84 -8.69 6.73
C ILE A 119 19.82 -8.26 5.64
N SER A 120 20.42 -9.21 4.90
CA SER A 120 21.29 -8.89 3.78
C SER A 120 20.55 -8.12 2.68
N GLY A 121 19.29 -8.48 2.38
CA GLY A 121 18.44 -7.78 1.42
C GLY A 121 18.03 -6.35 1.81
N LEU A 122 18.24 -5.97 3.09
CA LEU A 122 17.99 -4.60 3.57
C LEU A 122 19.21 -3.69 3.43
N LYS A 123 20.39 -4.21 3.09
CA LYS A 123 21.60 -3.40 2.92
C LYS A 123 21.43 -2.43 1.74
N GLY A 124 22.07 -1.26 1.88
CA GLY A 124 22.02 -0.20 0.85
C GLY A 124 20.66 0.48 0.71
N ILE A 125 20.55 1.33 -0.30
CA ILE A 125 19.32 2.06 -0.60
C ILE A 125 18.23 1.12 -1.14
N PRO A 126 16.94 1.44 -0.93
CA PRO A 126 15.83 0.66 -1.50
C PRO A 126 15.61 0.99 -2.99
N TYR A 127 16.70 0.96 -3.76
CA TYR A 127 16.78 1.20 -5.19
C TYR A 127 17.88 0.31 -5.82
N PRO A 128 17.80 -0.04 -7.12
CA PRO A 128 18.84 -0.84 -7.79
C PRO A 128 20.20 -0.13 -7.81
N SER A 129 20.20 1.20 -7.96
CA SER A 129 21.39 2.04 -7.89
C SER A 129 20.99 3.51 -7.73
N GLU A 130 21.94 4.36 -7.28
CA GLU A 130 21.77 5.82 -7.21
C GLU A 130 21.43 6.42 -8.60
N ARG A 131 22.01 5.89 -9.66
CA ARG A 131 21.72 6.34 -11.03
C ARG A 131 20.25 6.15 -11.40
N TYR A 132 19.65 5.03 -11.04
CA TYR A 132 18.22 4.80 -11.27
C TYR A 132 17.37 5.74 -10.43
N LEU A 133 17.76 5.98 -9.19
CA LEU A 133 17.07 6.92 -8.30
C LEU A 133 17.08 8.34 -8.89
N GLU A 134 18.22 8.83 -9.32
CA GLU A 134 18.33 10.18 -9.92
C GLU A 134 17.50 10.30 -11.21
N SER A 135 17.54 9.28 -12.06
CA SER A 135 16.68 9.23 -13.26
C SER A 135 15.20 9.29 -12.92
N ASP A 136 14.76 8.58 -11.90
CA ASP A 136 13.36 8.59 -11.48
C ASP A 136 12.95 9.89 -10.78
N LYS A 137 13.85 10.56 -10.06
CA LYS A 137 13.61 11.91 -9.52
C LYS A 137 13.30 12.90 -10.65
N LEU A 138 14.14 12.91 -11.68
CA LEU A 138 13.96 13.79 -12.84
C LEU A 138 12.67 13.46 -13.59
N TYR A 139 12.37 12.18 -13.77
CA TYR A 139 11.13 11.76 -14.42
C TYR A 139 9.89 12.18 -13.61
N PHE A 140 9.91 11.94 -12.29
CA PHE A 140 8.82 12.28 -11.39
C PHE A 140 8.56 13.79 -11.36
N THR A 141 9.61 14.59 -11.16
CA THR A 141 9.48 16.06 -11.14
C THR A 141 8.96 16.60 -12.46
N LYS A 142 9.46 16.11 -13.60
CA LYS A 142 8.94 16.46 -14.93
C LYS A 142 7.44 16.14 -15.07
N LYS A 143 6.99 14.98 -14.61
CA LYS A 143 5.57 14.57 -14.68
C LYS A 143 4.67 15.38 -13.77
N MET A 144 5.18 15.78 -12.60
CA MET A 144 4.44 16.62 -11.64
C MET A 144 4.49 18.11 -11.98
N GLY A 145 5.32 18.53 -12.93
CA GLY A 145 5.59 19.95 -13.19
C GLY A 145 6.33 20.62 -12.02
N TRP A 146 7.15 19.88 -11.28
CA TRP A 146 7.89 20.34 -10.11
C TRP A 146 9.37 20.56 -10.42
N THR A 147 10.01 21.43 -9.62
CA THR A 147 11.47 21.47 -9.51
C THR A 147 11.96 20.44 -8.49
N LEU A 148 13.28 20.21 -8.48
CA LEU A 148 13.90 19.35 -7.44
C LEU A 148 13.75 19.97 -6.03
N GLU A 149 13.78 21.31 -5.92
CA GLU A 149 13.54 22.02 -4.67
C GLU A 149 12.11 21.78 -4.16
N GLN A 150 11.11 21.87 -5.03
CA GLN A 150 9.73 21.58 -4.68
C GLN A 150 9.54 20.12 -4.24
N LEU A 151 10.26 19.18 -4.84
CA LEU A 151 10.27 17.78 -4.37
C LEU A 151 10.89 17.69 -2.97
N GLN A 152 12.01 18.37 -2.72
CA GLN A 152 12.65 18.38 -1.40
C GLN A 152 11.73 19.02 -0.36
N ASP A 153 11.13 20.17 -0.66
CA ASP A 153 10.13 20.82 0.20
C ASP A 153 8.96 19.87 0.54
N TYR A 154 8.52 19.08 -0.44
CA TYR A 154 7.48 18.09 -0.21
C TYR A 154 7.96 16.99 0.76
N ILE A 155 9.19 16.53 0.64
CA ILE A 155 9.78 15.52 1.55
C ILE A 155 9.86 16.07 2.98
N ASP A 156 10.32 17.31 3.15
CA ASP A 156 10.59 17.93 4.46
C ASP A 156 9.30 18.42 5.16
N ARG A 157 8.28 18.70 4.38
CA ARG A 157 6.98 19.13 4.90
C ARG A 157 6.34 18.09 5.81
N PRO A 158 5.72 18.47 6.95
CA PRO A 158 5.02 17.55 7.81
C PRO A 158 4.00 16.70 7.06
N SER A 159 3.92 15.42 7.40
CA SER A 159 2.94 14.51 6.79
C SER A 159 1.54 14.82 7.30
N LYS A 160 0.56 14.78 6.40
CA LYS A 160 -0.86 14.89 6.75
C LYS A 160 -1.34 13.61 7.44
N ASN A 161 -2.22 13.77 8.41
CA ASN A 161 -2.92 12.67 9.06
C ASN A 161 -4.25 12.41 8.35
N HIS A 162 -4.77 11.19 8.47
CA HIS A 162 -6.09 10.82 7.97
C HIS A 162 -7.19 11.75 8.49
N MET A 163 -7.10 12.12 9.77
CA MET A 163 -8.08 12.96 10.47
C MET A 163 -7.95 14.47 10.14
N ASP A 164 -6.96 14.89 9.37
CA ASP A 164 -6.86 16.27 8.86
C ASP A 164 -7.95 16.58 7.82
N TYR A 165 -8.65 15.56 7.35
CA TYR A 165 -9.77 15.65 6.44
C TYR A 165 -11.04 15.06 7.09
N PRO A 166 -12.25 15.54 6.72
CA PRO A 166 -13.50 14.93 7.18
C PRO A 166 -13.49 13.42 6.98
N SER A 167 -13.82 12.67 8.03
CA SER A 167 -13.66 11.22 8.11
C SER A 167 -14.85 10.59 8.84
N GLU A 168 -15.13 9.33 8.54
CA GLU A 168 -16.07 8.49 9.31
C GLU A 168 -15.32 7.42 10.14
N ARG A 169 -14.01 7.59 10.35
CA ARG A 169 -13.17 6.65 11.08
C ARG A 169 -13.69 6.33 12.48
N PHE A 170 -14.27 7.32 13.17
CA PHE A 170 -14.88 7.12 14.49
C PHE A 170 -16.01 6.08 14.47
N LEU A 171 -16.82 6.06 13.40
CA LEU A 171 -17.91 5.10 13.22
C LEU A 171 -17.36 3.70 13.00
N TRP A 172 -16.29 3.57 12.18
CA TRP A 172 -15.60 2.32 11.97
C TRP A 172 -14.98 1.77 13.26
N ASP A 173 -14.26 2.59 14.01
CA ASP A 173 -13.61 2.19 15.25
C ASP A 173 -14.63 1.77 16.31
N TRP A 174 -15.77 2.48 16.40
CA TRP A 174 -16.89 2.10 17.24
C TRP A 174 -17.47 0.74 16.82
N PHE A 175 -17.73 0.53 15.53
CA PHE A 175 -18.24 -0.72 15.00
C PHE A 175 -17.28 -1.88 15.31
N VAL A 176 -16.00 -1.74 15.06
CA VAL A 176 -14.99 -2.77 15.35
C VAL A 176 -14.94 -3.09 16.84
N LYS A 177 -15.04 -2.07 17.70
CA LYS A 177 -15.12 -2.27 19.16
C LYS A 177 -16.32 -3.10 19.56
N GLN A 178 -17.53 -2.76 19.07
CA GLN A 178 -18.74 -3.54 19.36
C GLN A 178 -18.62 -4.98 18.85
N TYR A 179 -18.15 -5.15 17.62
CA TYR A 179 -17.97 -6.44 16.99
C TYR A 179 -17.04 -7.35 17.80
N LYS A 180 -15.91 -6.85 18.29
CA LYS A 180 -14.98 -7.58 19.16
C LYS A 180 -15.59 -7.91 20.52
N THR A 181 -16.37 -7.00 21.11
CA THR A 181 -17.03 -7.23 22.40
C THR A 181 -18.03 -8.37 22.33
N PHE A 182 -18.73 -8.53 21.22
CA PHE A 182 -19.68 -9.62 21.03
C PHE A 182 -19.04 -10.94 20.57
N ASN A 183 -17.69 -11.05 20.58
CA ASN A 183 -16.94 -12.27 20.20
C ASN A 183 -17.30 -12.85 18.81
N LEU A 184 -17.68 -12.01 17.91
CA LEU A 184 -18.00 -12.42 16.54
C LEU A 184 -16.68 -12.56 15.74
N ASN A 185 -16.01 -13.70 15.86
CA ASN A 185 -14.68 -13.96 15.26
C ASN A 185 -14.73 -14.19 13.72
N ARG A 186 -15.60 -13.53 13.00
CA ARG A 186 -15.79 -13.75 11.55
C ARG A 186 -15.12 -12.72 10.63
N LEU A 187 -14.62 -11.62 11.17
CA LEU A 187 -13.97 -10.61 10.34
C LEU A 187 -12.44 -10.71 10.49
N ASN A 188 -11.76 -10.91 9.38
CA ASN A 188 -10.32 -10.74 9.25
C ASN A 188 -10.04 -9.25 9.03
N PHE A 189 -9.65 -8.54 10.08
CA PHE A 189 -9.24 -7.13 10.06
C PHE A 189 -7.74 -6.98 9.84
#